data_58e8128abea2072b8e95dc483de66245
#
_entry.id   58e8128abea2072b8e95dc483de66245
#
_cell.length_a   1.000
_cell.length_b   1.000
_cell.length_c   1.000
_cell.angle_alpha   90.00
_cell.angle_beta   90.00
_cell.angle_gamma   90.00
#
_symmetry.space_group_name_H-M   'P 1'
#
loop_
_entity.id
_entity.type
_entity.pdbx_description
1 polymer ?
#
loop_
_entity_poly.entity_id
_entity_poly.type
_entity_poly.pdbx_seq_one_letter_code
_entity_poly.pdbx_strand_id
1 'polypeptide(L)'
;MQGKVEICGVNTSKLQTLSNAEMMRLIERSQQGDMDARSRLVEGNLKLVLSVVQRFLSRGENPDDLFQVGCIGLLKAIANFDTTKNVRFSTYGVPMIAGELRRYLRDYSPIRVSRSLRDTAYRVLQCRQQLTDQNGREPSIDEIAQALDLPPAQITAALDAITAPVSLYEPCLLYTSPSPRDGATSR
;
A
#
# COMPACT_ATOMS: atom_id res chain seq x y z
N MET A 1 -16.72 -16.32 -12.02
CA MET A 1 -15.81 -17.30 -11.41
C MET A 1 -14.96 -16.57 -10.38
N GLN A 2 -15.25 -16.75 -9.09
CA GLN A 2 -14.39 -16.19 -8.03
C GLN A 2 -13.15 -17.09 -7.96
N GLY A 3 -12.02 -16.60 -8.45
CA GLY A 3 -10.75 -17.31 -8.40
C GLY A 3 -10.39 -17.64 -6.94
N LYS A 4 -10.06 -18.89 -6.68
CA LYS A 4 -9.42 -19.33 -5.43
C LYS A 4 -8.08 -18.62 -5.34
N VAL A 5 -7.99 -17.60 -4.50
CA VAL A 5 -6.72 -16.94 -4.19
C VAL A 5 -6.29 -17.43 -2.81
N GLU A 6 -5.10 -18.01 -2.74
CA GLU A 6 -4.45 -18.39 -1.50
C GLU A 6 -3.43 -17.30 -1.16
N ILE A 7 -3.60 -16.67 0.01
CA ILE A 7 -2.72 -15.61 0.49
C ILE A 7 -2.13 -16.07 1.83
N CYS A 8 -0.81 -16.13 1.95
CA CYS A 8 -0.10 -16.63 3.13
C CYS A 8 -0.60 -18.01 3.61
N GLY A 9 -0.95 -18.93 2.70
CA GLY A 9 -1.51 -20.23 3.05
C GLY A 9 -2.97 -20.22 3.55
N VAL A 10 -3.62 -19.06 3.57
CA VAL A 10 -5.02 -18.91 3.97
C VAL A 10 -5.92 -18.99 2.74
N ASN A 11 -6.82 -19.98 2.75
CA ASN A 11 -7.82 -20.12 1.69
C ASN A 11 -8.94 -19.08 1.86
N THR A 12 -8.94 -18.06 1.02
CA THR A 12 -9.87 -16.92 1.11
C THR A 12 -11.35 -17.29 0.97
N SER A 13 -11.65 -18.43 0.35
CA SER A 13 -13.05 -18.89 0.15
C SER A 13 -13.68 -19.52 1.39
N LYS A 14 -12.87 -19.98 2.37
CA LYS A 14 -13.33 -20.66 3.58
C LYS A 14 -13.42 -19.75 4.80
N LEU A 15 -13.12 -18.48 4.66
CA LEU A 15 -13.12 -17.54 5.77
C LEU A 15 -14.52 -17.32 6.33
N GLN A 16 -14.69 -17.64 7.59
CA GLN A 16 -15.91 -17.40 8.33
C GLN A 16 -15.98 -15.94 8.81
N THR A 17 -17.17 -15.42 8.95
CA THR A 17 -17.41 -14.08 9.53
C THR A 17 -18.16 -14.22 10.83
N LEU A 18 -17.73 -13.50 11.85
CA LEU A 18 -18.38 -13.47 13.17
C LEU A 18 -19.57 -12.51 13.18
N SER A 19 -20.59 -12.85 13.94
CA SER A 19 -21.67 -11.91 14.25
C SER A 19 -21.17 -10.79 15.18
N ASN A 20 -21.81 -9.62 15.16
CA ASN A 20 -21.38 -8.50 16.00
C ASN A 20 -21.45 -8.84 17.49
N ALA A 21 -22.49 -9.56 17.93
CA ALA A 21 -22.64 -9.95 19.33
C ALA A 21 -21.55 -10.92 19.79
N GLU A 22 -21.19 -11.88 18.94
CA GLU A 22 -20.11 -12.83 19.20
C GLU A 22 -18.75 -12.14 19.23
N MET A 23 -18.52 -11.22 18.30
CA MET A 23 -17.30 -10.42 18.22
C MET A 23 -17.08 -9.63 19.52
N MET A 24 -18.09 -8.94 20.04
CA MET A 24 -18.01 -8.18 21.29
C MET A 24 -17.63 -9.07 22.48
N ARG A 25 -18.28 -10.23 22.63
CA ARG A 25 -17.97 -11.20 23.70
C ARG A 25 -16.52 -11.72 23.60
N LEU A 26 -16.07 -12.02 22.40
CA LEU A 26 -14.69 -12.50 22.18
C LEU A 26 -13.67 -11.40 22.46
N ILE A 27 -13.95 -10.12 22.14
CA ILE A 27 -13.06 -9.00 22.45
C ILE A 27 -12.89 -8.86 23.97
N GLU A 28 -13.97 -8.90 24.74
CA GLU A 28 -13.90 -8.83 26.21
C GLU A 28 -13.06 -9.97 26.79
N ARG A 29 -13.25 -11.20 26.31
CA ARG A 29 -12.44 -12.36 26.73
C ARG A 29 -10.98 -12.21 26.34
N SER A 30 -10.71 -11.77 25.11
CA SER A 30 -9.35 -11.53 24.62
C SER A 30 -8.62 -10.47 25.45
N GLN A 31 -9.31 -9.42 25.89
CA GLN A 31 -8.74 -8.39 26.76
C GLN A 31 -8.46 -8.88 28.18
N GLN A 32 -9.15 -9.95 28.61
CA GLN A 32 -8.87 -10.65 29.87
C GLN A 32 -7.70 -11.66 29.76
N GLY A 33 -7.09 -11.79 28.58
CA GLY A 33 -5.93 -12.66 28.33
C GLY A 33 -6.26 -14.01 27.70
N ASP A 34 -7.50 -14.24 27.28
CA ASP A 34 -7.90 -15.47 26.59
C ASP A 34 -7.32 -15.53 25.17
N MET A 35 -6.30 -16.38 24.98
CA MET A 35 -5.60 -16.54 23.69
C MET A 35 -6.46 -17.25 22.64
N ASP A 36 -7.37 -18.15 23.06
CA ASP A 36 -8.26 -18.85 22.13
C ASP A 36 -9.30 -17.87 21.58
N ALA A 37 -9.87 -17.00 22.43
CA ALA A 37 -10.76 -15.93 22.01
C ALA A 37 -10.05 -14.99 21.02
N ARG A 38 -8.79 -14.64 21.27
CA ARG A 38 -7.99 -13.80 20.38
C ARG A 38 -7.76 -14.46 19.02
N SER A 39 -7.42 -15.74 18.97
CA SER A 39 -7.23 -16.50 17.74
C SER A 39 -8.52 -16.54 16.91
N ARG A 40 -9.65 -16.84 17.52
CA ARG A 40 -10.96 -16.83 16.87
C ARG A 40 -11.35 -15.45 16.33
N LEU A 41 -11.02 -14.37 17.05
CA LEU A 41 -11.25 -13.00 16.59
C LEU A 41 -10.43 -12.70 15.33
N VAL A 42 -9.17 -13.09 15.30
CA VAL A 42 -8.30 -12.87 14.13
C VAL A 42 -8.88 -13.63 12.93
N GLU A 43 -9.13 -14.92 13.07
CA GLU A 43 -9.68 -15.77 12.00
C GLU A 43 -10.99 -15.20 11.44
N GLY A 44 -11.92 -14.82 12.31
CA GLY A 44 -13.22 -14.28 11.93
C GLY A 44 -13.18 -12.89 11.27
N ASN A 45 -12.02 -12.18 11.35
CA ASN A 45 -11.82 -10.86 10.76
C ASN A 45 -10.82 -10.82 9.61
N LEU A 46 -10.26 -11.96 9.18
CA LEU A 46 -9.32 -12.00 8.05
C LEU A 46 -9.96 -11.48 6.75
N LYS A 47 -11.26 -11.73 6.55
CA LYS A 47 -12.01 -11.20 5.41
C LYS A 47 -12.05 -9.67 5.41
N LEU A 48 -12.16 -9.05 6.60
CA LEU A 48 -12.09 -7.61 6.76
C LEU A 48 -10.70 -7.09 6.36
N VAL A 49 -9.62 -7.75 6.81
CA VAL A 49 -8.24 -7.41 6.42
C VAL A 49 -8.09 -7.46 4.91
N LEU A 50 -8.52 -8.54 4.26
CA LEU A 50 -8.46 -8.69 2.80
C LEU A 50 -9.17 -7.56 2.06
N SER A 51 -10.37 -7.17 2.51
CA SER A 51 -11.13 -6.08 1.89
C SER A 51 -10.40 -4.72 1.97
N VAL A 52 -9.61 -4.51 3.03
CA VAL A 52 -8.79 -3.29 3.17
C VAL A 52 -7.54 -3.39 2.30
N VAL A 53 -6.84 -4.54 2.32
CA VAL A 53 -5.61 -4.79 1.53
C VAL A 53 -5.86 -4.61 0.03
N GLN A 54 -7.01 -5.04 -0.49
CA GLN A 54 -7.38 -4.87 -1.90
C GLN A 54 -7.22 -3.43 -2.42
N ARG A 55 -7.44 -2.43 -1.55
CA ARG A 55 -7.28 -1.01 -1.91
C ARG A 55 -5.82 -0.58 -2.10
N PHE A 56 -4.88 -1.39 -1.67
CA PHE A 56 -3.44 -1.10 -1.68
C PHE A 56 -2.66 -1.95 -2.67
N LEU A 57 -3.28 -2.94 -3.32
CA LEU A 57 -2.62 -3.85 -4.28
C LEU A 57 -2.01 -3.11 -5.49
N SER A 58 -2.60 -1.97 -5.89
CA SER A 58 -2.10 -1.16 -7.00
C SER A 58 -0.75 -0.48 -6.74
N ARG A 59 -0.17 -0.64 -5.55
CA ARG A 59 1.08 0.00 -5.16
C ARG A 59 2.34 -0.79 -5.53
N GLY A 60 2.20 -1.98 -6.15
CA GLY A 60 3.31 -2.81 -6.61
C GLY A 60 3.96 -3.68 -5.54
N GLU A 61 3.46 -3.66 -4.31
CA GLU A 61 3.96 -4.48 -3.20
C GLU A 61 3.39 -5.89 -3.22
N ASN A 62 4.12 -6.82 -2.59
CA ASN A 62 3.66 -8.20 -2.47
C ASN A 62 2.36 -8.27 -1.67
N PRO A 63 1.29 -8.89 -2.22
CA PRO A 63 0.02 -9.08 -1.52
C PRO A 63 0.15 -9.78 -0.17
N ASP A 64 1.07 -10.74 -0.04
CA ASP A 64 1.30 -11.50 1.19
C ASP A 64 1.85 -10.59 2.30
N ASP A 65 2.80 -9.72 1.98
CA ASP A 65 3.36 -8.76 2.93
C ASP A 65 2.31 -7.75 3.39
N LEU A 66 1.52 -7.22 2.44
CA LEU A 66 0.41 -6.32 2.76
C LEU A 66 -0.62 -7.01 3.67
N PHE A 67 -0.91 -8.28 3.42
CA PHE A 67 -1.84 -9.02 4.25
C PHE A 67 -1.31 -9.23 5.67
N GLN A 68 -0.04 -9.59 5.83
CA GLN A 68 0.59 -9.73 7.15
C GLN A 68 0.60 -8.42 7.93
N VAL A 69 0.97 -7.31 7.29
CA VAL A 69 0.90 -5.97 7.89
C VAL A 69 -0.53 -5.60 8.27
N GLY A 70 -1.50 -5.94 7.44
CA GLY A 70 -2.92 -5.78 7.73
C GLY A 70 -3.35 -6.57 8.96
N CYS A 71 -2.85 -7.80 9.13
CA CYS A 71 -3.11 -8.61 10.33
C CYS A 71 -2.48 -8.00 11.59
N ILE A 72 -1.29 -7.36 11.49
CA ILE A 72 -0.71 -6.60 12.62
C ILE A 72 -1.65 -5.44 13.01
N GLY A 73 -2.19 -4.72 12.02
CA GLY A 73 -3.17 -3.67 12.25
C GLY A 73 -4.45 -4.17 12.93
N LEU A 74 -4.93 -5.35 12.53
CA LEU A 74 -6.06 -6.02 13.16
C LEU A 74 -5.79 -6.38 14.62
N LEU A 75 -4.61 -6.96 14.93
CA LEU A 75 -4.21 -7.29 16.30
C LEU A 75 -4.16 -6.06 17.20
N LYS A 76 -3.62 -4.94 16.71
CA LYS A 76 -3.63 -3.66 17.42
C LYS A 76 -5.05 -3.13 17.64
N ALA A 77 -5.93 -3.31 16.63
CA ALA A 77 -7.31 -2.90 16.77
C ALA A 77 -8.06 -3.73 17.84
N ILE A 78 -7.86 -5.05 17.89
CA ILE A 78 -8.44 -5.92 18.91
C ILE A 78 -7.97 -5.53 20.32
N ALA A 79 -6.68 -5.26 20.48
CA ALA A 79 -6.09 -4.91 21.77
C ALA A 79 -6.61 -3.56 22.32
N ASN A 80 -6.82 -2.58 21.43
CA ASN A 80 -7.14 -1.21 21.82
C ASN A 80 -8.64 -0.84 21.65
N PHE A 81 -9.48 -1.80 21.27
CA PHE A 81 -10.88 -1.51 21.06
C PHE A 81 -11.61 -1.31 22.40
N ASP A 82 -12.34 -0.21 22.49
CA ASP A 82 -13.15 0.12 23.65
C ASP A 82 -14.58 -0.39 23.45
N THR A 83 -14.96 -1.44 24.20
CA THR A 83 -16.28 -2.07 24.13
C THR A 83 -17.40 -1.21 24.72
N THR A 84 -17.06 -0.18 25.51
CA THR A 84 -18.06 0.74 26.11
C THR A 84 -18.65 1.69 25.07
N LYS A 85 -17.92 1.95 23.98
CA LYS A 85 -18.39 2.76 22.86
C LYS A 85 -19.33 1.93 22.00
N ASN A 86 -20.55 2.36 21.87
CA ASN A 86 -21.58 1.66 21.08
C ASN A 86 -21.33 1.79 19.55
N VAL A 87 -20.16 1.36 19.09
CA VAL A 87 -19.72 1.37 17.68
C VAL A 87 -19.36 -0.04 17.23
N ARG A 88 -19.53 -0.31 15.94
CA ARG A 88 -19.10 -1.60 15.36
C ARG A 88 -17.58 -1.69 15.33
N PHE A 89 -17.06 -2.88 15.63
CA PHE A 89 -15.61 -3.14 15.56
C PHE A 89 -15.01 -2.77 14.20
N SER A 90 -15.69 -3.05 13.09
CA SER A 90 -15.22 -2.71 11.74
C SER A 90 -14.99 -1.21 11.55
N THR A 91 -15.78 -0.34 12.18
CA THR A 91 -15.61 1.12 12.10
C THR A 91 -14.28 1.57 12.71
N TYR A 92 -13.83 0.88 13.75
CA TYR A 92 -12.53 1.13 14.37
C TYR A 92 -11.39 0.35 13.70
N GLY A 93 -11.64 -0.92 13.33
CA GLY A 93 -10.63 -1.81 12.76
C GLY A 93 -10.13 -1.37 11.38
N VAL A 94 -11.03 -0.93 10.49
CA VAL A 94 -10.65 -0.51 9.13
C VAL A 94 -9.64 0.65 9.11
N PRO A 95 -9.83 1.76 9.82
CA PRO A 95 -8.83 2.82 9.93
C PRO A 95 -7.51 2.36 10.53
N MET A 96 -7.52 1.49 11.53
CA MET A 96 -6.31 0.94 12.16
C MET A 96 -5.51 0.08 11.18
N ILE A 97 -6.15 -0.84 10.48
CA ILE A 97 -5.53 -1.68 9.45
C ILE A 97 -4.95 -0.80 8.33
N ALA A 98 -5.75 0.14 7.80
CA ALA A 98 -5.31 1.05 6.76
C ALA A 98 -4.16 1.97 7.22
N GLY A 99 -4.13 2.35 8.50
CA GLY A 99 -3.05 3.12 9.11
C GLY A 99 -1.72 2.37 9.11
N GLU A 100 -1.72 1.10 9.51
CA GLU A 100 -0.52 0.24 9.48
C GLU A 100 -0.05 0.00 8.04
N LEU A 101 -0.95 -0.26 7.10
CA LEU A 101 -0.59 -0.42 5.69
C LEU A 101 0.05 0.85 5.11
N ARG A 102 -0.52 2.04 5.38
CA ARG A 102 0.07 3.31 4.94
C ARG A 102 1.45 3.55 5.57
N ARG A 103 1.60 3.17 6.85
CA ARG A 103 2.88 3.28 7.54
C ARG A 103 3.91 2.36 6.90
N TYR A 104 3.58 1.09 6.68
CA TYR A 104 4.43 0.12 6.00
C TYR A 104 4.86 0.62 4.62
N LEU A 105 3.93 0.99 3.75
CA LEU A 105 4.23 1.49 2.40
C LEU A 105 5.11 2.75 2.39
N ARG A 106 5.01 3.58 3.43
CA ARG A 106 5.87 4.75 3.57
C ARG A 106 7.29 4.38 3.99
N ASP A 107 7.41 3.42 4.91
CA ASP A 107 8.69 3.11 5.57
C ASP A 107 9.47 2.01 4.81
N TYR A 108 8.80 1.25 3.92
CA TYR A 108 9.38 0.14 3.15
C TYR A 108 10.18 0.58 1.91
N SER A 109 10.17 1.85 1.55
CA SER A 109 10.97 2.35 0.41
C SER A 109 12.45 2.02 0.62
N PRO A 110 13.16 1.42 -0.40
CA PRO A 110 14.58 1.06 -0.28
C PRO A 110 15.47 2.28 0.03
N ILE A 111 15.04 3.45 -0.40
CA ILE A 111 15.70 4.73 -0.07
C ILE A 111 14.77 5.53 0.84
N ARG A 112 15.28 5.91 2.01
CA ARG A 112 14.53 6.73 2.96
C ARG A 112 14.43 8.17 2.48
N VAL A 113 13.23 8.60 2.13
CA VAL A 113 12.92 9.98 1.77
C VAL A 113 12.26 10.70 2.94
N SER A 114 12.67 11.95 3.22
CA SER A 114 12.05 12.77 4.27
C SER A 114 10.57 13.01 3.99
N ARG A 115 9.77 13.22 5.04
CA ARG A 115 8.32 13.46 4.91
C ARG A 115 8.05 14.73 4.08
N SER A 116 8.73 15.83 4.39
CA SER A 116 8.57 17.10 3.69
C SER A 116 8.83 16.96 2.20
N LEU A 117 9.90 16.25 1.81
CA LEU A 117 10.24 16.05 0.40
C LEU A 117 9.19 15.19 -0.32
N ARG A 118 8.69 14.15 0.35
CA ARG A 118 7.62 13.29 -0.18
C ARG A 118 6.30 14.04 -0.33
N ASP A 119 5.93 14.88 0.64
CA ASP A 119 4.73 15.70 0.58
C ASP A 119 4.84 16.74 -0.56
N THR A 120 6.02 17.33 -0.75
CA THR A 120 6.28 18.22 -1.89
C THR A 120 6.14 17.45 -3.20
N ALA A 121 6.72 16.26 -3.32
CA ALA A 121 6.60 15.42 -4.52
C ALA A 121 5.14 15.09 -4.84
N TYR A 122 4.32 14.78 -3.83
CA TYR A 122 2.89 14.53 -4.00
C TYR A 122 2.15 15.76 -4.56
N ARG A 123 2.44 16.95 -4.03
CA ARG A 123 1.87 18.21 -4.53
C ARG A 123 2.28 18.48 -5.96
N VAL A 124 3.54 18.22 -6.30
CA VAL A 124 4.08 18.36 -7.66
C VAL A 124 3.37 17.42 -8.63
N LEU A 125 3.19 16.14 -8.28
CA LEU A 125 2.48 15.18 -9.13
C LEU A 125 1.01 15.56 -9.34
N GLN A 126 0.32 16.01 -8.30
CA GLN A 126 -1.06 16.48 -8.42
C GLN A 126 -1.17 17.70 -9.31
N CYS A 127 -0.28 18.68 -9.14
CA CYS A 127 -0.24 19.89 -9.97
C CYS A 127 0.04 19.53 -11.44
N ARG A 128 1.01 18.62 -11.69
CA ARG A 128 1.33 18.13 -13.03
C ARG A 128 0.09 17.51 -13.70
N GLN A 129 -0.63 16.66 -12.97
CA GLN A 129 -1.84 16.02 -13.50
C GLN A 129 -2.92 17.06 -13.83
N GLN A 130 -3.18 18.01 -12.92
CA GLN A 130 -4.17 19.06 -13.12
C GLN A 130 -3.84 19.95 -14.33
N LEU A 131 -2.58 20.36 -14.47
CA LEU A 131 -2.15 21.17 -15.61
C LEU A 131 -2.19 20.37 -16.92
N THR A 132 -1.88 19.08 -16.87
CA THR A 132 -2.01 18.18 -18.05
C THR A 132 -3.47 18.07 -18.48
N ASP A 133 -4.39 17.88 -17.52
CA ASP A 133 -5.83 17.76 -17.80
C ASP A 133 -6.41 19.08 -18.36
N GLN A 134 -5.90 20.24 -17.92
CA GLN A 134 -6.34 21.56 -18.38
C GLN A 134 -5.77 21.93 -19.76
N ASN A 135 -4.48 21.66 -19.97
CA ASN A 135 -3.75 22.15 -21.14
C ASN A 135 -3.67 21.09 -22.27
N GLY A 136 -4.04 19.82 -22.01
CA GLY A 136 -3.91 18.71 -22.97
C GLY A 136 -2.47 18.35 -23.33
N ARG A 137 -1.47 18.93 -22.63
CA ARG A 137 -0.03 18.66 -22.79
C ARG A 137 0.65 18.55 -21.44
N GLU A 138 1.79 17.88 -21.41
CA GLU A 138 2.62 17.80 -20.21
C GLU A 138 3.21 19.19 -19.86
N PRO A 139 3.04 19.68 -18.61
CA PRO A 139 3.55 20.98 -18.19
C PRO A 139 5.07 20.94 -18.00
N SER A 140 5.72 22.08 -18.24
CA SER A 140 7.13 22.27 -17.94
C SER A 140 7.39 22.39 -16.44
N ILE A 141 8.64 22.21 -16.01
CA ILE A 141 9.04 22.39 -14.60
C ILE A 141 8.76 23.82 -14.15
N ASP A 142 8.94 24.81 -15.02
CA ASP A 142 8.70 26.22 -14.69
C ASP A 142 7.21 26.52 -14.51
N GLU A 143 6.33 25.91 -15.30
CA GLU A 143 4.87 26.05 -15.14
C GLU A 143 4.41 25.46 -13.79
N ILE A 144 4.97 24.32 -13.40
CA ILE A 144 4.69 23.71 -12.09
C ILE A 144 5.26 24.59 -10.96
N ALA A 145 6.44 25.17 -11.14
CA ALA A 145 7.11 26.05 -10.19
C ALA A 145 6.25 27.30 -9.91
N GLN A 146 5.72 27.92 -10.95
CA GLN A 146 4.82 29.07 -10.84
C GLN A 146 3.49 28.69 -10.15
N ALA A 147 2.91 27.53 -10.49
CA ALA A 147 1.64 27.09 -9.93
C ALA A 147 1.72 26.75 -8.43
N LEU A 148 2.88 26.25 -7.95
CA LEU A 148 3.09 25.84 -6.57
C LEU A 148 3.83 26.87 -5.71
N ASP A 149 4.31 27.96 -6.33
CA ASP A 149 5.17 28.97 -5.70
C ASP A 149 6.41 28.34 -5.03
N LEU A 150 7.10 27.44 -5.79
CA LEU A 150 8.28 26.73 -5.35
C LEU A 150 9.43 26.93 -6.34
N PRO A 151 10.70 26.93 -5.87
CA PRO A 151 11.84 27.02 -6.77
C PRO A 151 11.96 25.75 -7.62
N PRO A 152 12.31 25.84 -8.93
CA PRO A 152 12.42 24.70 -9.84
C PRO A 152 13.36 23.60 -9.33
N ALA A 153 14.46 23.97 -8.66
CA ALA A 153 15.40 23.03 -8.06
C ALA A 153 14.75 22.13 -6.98
N GLN A 154 13.78 22.68 -6.21
CA GLN A 154 13.06 21.89 -5.20
C GLN A 154 12.08 20.91 -5.84
N ILE A 155 11.49 21.28 -6.98
CA ILE A 155 10.60 20.40 -7.75
C ILE A 155 11.38 19.22 -8.32
N THR A 156 12.52 19.50 -8.95
CA THR A 156 13.41 18.47 -9.51
C THR A 156 13.88 17.51 -8.42
N ALA A 157 14.37 18.04 -7.29
CA ALA A 157 14.80 17.22 -6.16
C ALA A 157 13.65 16.35 -5.58
N ALA A 158 12.43 16.88 -5.55
CA ALA A 158 11.26 16.13 -5.08
C ALA A 158 10.88 15.00 -6.04
N LEU A 159 10.92 15.22 -7.34
CA LEU A 159 10.65 14.21 -8.37
C LEU A 159 11.70 13.11 -8.37
N ASP A 160 12.99 13.47 -8.28
CA ASP A 160 14.10 12.51 -8.21
C ASP A 160 14.00 11.62 -6.97
N ALA A 161 13.58 12.19 -5.84
CA ALA A 161 13.47 11.47 -4.57
C ALA A 161 12.40 10.37 -4.56
N ILE A 162 11.38 10.45 -5.41
CA ILE A 162 10.30 9.44 -5.52
C ILE A 162 10.54 8.44 -6.65
N THR A 163 11.58 8.63 -7.46
CA THR A 163 11.93 7.71 -8.55
C THR A 163 12.36 6.38 -7.95
N ALA A 164 11.77 5.29 -8.42
CA ALA A 164 12.14 3.96 -7.97
C ALA A 164 13.57 3.62 -8.42
N PRO A 165 14.39 2.99 -7.56
CA PRO A 165 15.71 2.54 -7.96
C PRO A 165 15.62 1.44 -9.01
N VAL A 166 16.49 1.52 -10.02
CA VAL A 166 16.59 0.53 -11.09
C VAL A 166 17.61 -0.55 -10.68
N SER A 167 17.34 -1.80 -11.04
CA SER A 167 18.28 -2.90 -10.78
C SER A 167 19.53 -2.76 -11.64
N LEU A 168 20.71 -2.92 -11.03
CA LEU A 168 21.97 -2.98 -11.77
C LEU A 168 22.09 -4.23 -12.66
N TYR A 169 21.27 -5.26 -12.37
CA TYR A 169 21.22 -6.51 -13.13
C TYR A 169 20.05 -6.54 -14.13
N GLU A 170 19.36 -5.43 -14.32
CA GLU A 170 18.29 -5.36 -15.32
C GLU A 170 18.90 -5.54 -16.72
N PRO A 171 18.37 -6.48 -17.54
CA PRO A 171 18.89 -6.73 -18.86
C PRO A 171 18.74 -5.48 -19.74
N CYS A 172 19.87 -4.99 -20.28
CA CYS A 172 19.86 -3.88 -21.21
C CYS A 172 19.47 -4.40 -22.60
N LEU A 173 18.30 -4.00 -23.10
CA LEU A 173 17.79 -4.40 -24.42
C LEU A 173 18.77 -4.06 -25.58
N LEU A 174 19.64 -3.07 -25.40
CA LEU A 174 20.68 -2.72 -26.37
C LEU A 174 21.69 -3.84 -26.63
N TYR A 175 21.93 -4.71 -25.64
CA TYR A 175 22.87 -5.85 -25.77
C TYR A 175 22.17 -7.16 -26.16
N THR A 176 20.84 -7.22 -26.08
CA THR A 176 20.05 -8.42 -26.45
C THR A 176 19.51 -8.36 -27.87
N SER A 177 19.51 -7.19 -28.51
CA SER A 177 19.13 -7.06 -29.91
C SER A 177 20.33 -7.34 -30.81
N PRO A 178 20.25 -8.32 -31.75
CA PRO A 178 21.30 -8.52 -32.73
C PRO A 178 21.52 -7.22 -33.50
N SER A 179 22.79 -6.75 -33.54
CA SER A 179 23.13 -5.58 -34.33
C SER A 179 22.81 -5.86 -35.80
N PRO A 180 22.31 -4.87 -36.57
CA PRO A 180 22.12 -5.02 -38.00
C PRO A 180 23.40 -5.45 -38.74
N ARG A 181 24.59 -5.27 -38.11
CA ARG A 181 25.90 -5.73 -38.63
C ARG A 181 26.18 -7.20 -38.36
N ASP A 182 25.55 -7.82 -37.33
CA ASP A 182 25.80 -9.23 -37.00
C ASP A 182 25.18 -10.19 -38.03
N GLY A 183 24.19 -9.72 -38.78
CA GLY A 183 23.61 -10.46 -39.92
C GLY A 183 24.36 -10.36 -41.22
N ALA A 184 25.36 -9.48 -41.32
CA ALA A 184 26.09 -9.23 -42.55
C ALA A 184 27.42 -10.02 -42.67
N THR A 185 27.85 -10.74 -41.65
CA THR A 185 29.14 -11.46 -41.62
C THR A 185 29.04 -12.96 -41.91
N SER A 186 27.85 -13.44 -42.28
CA SER A 186 27.63 -14.84 -42.70
C SER A 186 27.48 -14.93 -44.22
N ARG A 187 28.57 -14.77 -44.94
CA ARG A 187 28.78 -15.24 -46.32
C ARG A 187 30.22 -15.69 -46.49
#